data_80803cee82f718607030007e910e6dc3
#
_entry.id   80803cee82f718607030007e910e6dc3
#
_cell.length_a   1.000
_cell.length_b   1.000
_cell.length_c   1.000
_cell.angle_alpha   90.00
_cell.angle_beta   90.00
_cell.angle_gamma   90.00
#
_symmetry.space_group_name_H-M   'P 1'
#
loop_
_entity.id
_entity.type
_entity.pdbx_description
1 polymer ?
#
loop_
_entity_poly.entity_id
_entity_poly.type
_entity_poly.pdbx_seq_one_letter_code
_entity_poly.pdbx_strand_id
1 'polypeptide(L)'
;PRWLGAAIGHDVVQGLVPCWLGAAIGDDVVQGLVPCWAGRGEVTGPNGLATAFLKEDLATLNEKGLLRSLPALDTAPGPWATMDGKRVLLLCSNDYLDLASHPSVKAAAQAAIETWGCGAGSARLIAGSLEPHRTLEERLARFLGTEAALLFGSGYMANLGAISALAGPGDAIFSDQLNHASIVDGCRLSGARVHVYPHRDIEAL
;
A
#
# COMPACT_ATOMS: atom_id res chain seq x y z
N PRO A 1 -4.85 -9.32 25.71
CA PRO A 1 -4.62 -7.92 25.99
C PRO A 1 -3.18 -7.68 26.46
N ARG A 2 -2.19 -7.88 25.60
CA ARG A 2 -0.77 -7.60 25.88
C ARG A 2 -0.19 -6.51 24.95
N TRP A 3 -1.03 -5.73 24.28
CA TRP A 3 -0.62 -4.78 23.25
C TRP A 3 -0.67 -3.31 23.65
N LEU A 4 -0.76 -3.00 24.94
CA LEU A 4 -0.79 -1.61 25.41
C LEU A 4 0.47 -1.27 26.25
N GLY A 5 1.67 -1.58 25.78
CA GLY A 5 2.85 -1.29 26.60
C GLY A 5 4.21 -1.30 25.94
N ALA A 6 4.32 -1.20 24.63
CA ALA A 6 5.63 -0.93 24.00
C ALA A 6 5.67 0.54 23.58
N ALA A 7 6.35 1.36 24.38
CA ALA A 7 6.70 2.74 24.06
C ALA A 7 7.48 2.78 22.74
N ILE A 8 6.83 3.15 21.66
CA ILE A 8 7.51 3.68 20.49
C ILE A 8 7.94 5.08 20.91
N GLY A 9 9.27 5.27 21.08
CA GLY A 9 9.83 6.54 21.52
C GLY A 9 9.35 7.69 20.64
N HIS A 10 9.18 8.85 21.25
CA HIS A 10 8.67 10.10 20.66
C HIS A 10 9.36 10.49 19.33
N ASP A 11 10.59 10.02 19.10
CA ASP A 11 11.44 10.36 17.97
C ASP A 11 11.10 9.60 16.67
N VAL A 12 10.42 8.44 16.76
CA VAL A 12 10.02 7.65 15.57
C VAL A 12 8.75 8.22 14.93
N VAL A 13 7.89 8.88 15.70
CA VAL A 13 6.64 9.46 15.18
C VAL A 13 6.90 10.72 14.37
N GLN A 14 7.96 11.48 14.67
CA GLN A 14 8.31 12.69 13.92
C GLN A 14 8.93 12.42 12.55
N GLY A 15 9.48 11.22 12.30
CA GLY A 15 10.13 10.87 11.03
C GLY A 15 9.20 10.34 9.93
N LEU A 16 7.97 9.92 10.25
CA LEU A 16 7.06 9.27 9.29
C LEU A 16 5.98 10.19 8.70
N VAL A 17 5.74 11.35 9.30
CA VAL A 17 4.70 12.29 8.84
C VAL A 17 5.05 13.05 7.57
N PRO A 18 6.33 13.34 7.23
CA PRO A 18 6.67 14.14 6.06
C PRO A 18 6.54 13.44 4.70
N CYS A 19 6.61 12.10 4.65
CA CYS A 19 6.67 11.40 3.35
C CYS A 19 5.35 11.37 2.55
N TRP A 20 4.21 11.68 3.16
CA TRP A 20 2.90 11.62 2.50
C TRP A 20 2.33 12.96 2.03
N LEU A 21 2.93 14.08 2.44
CA LEU A 21 2.45 15.42 2.07
C LEU A 21 3.05 15.98 0.77
N GLY A 22 4.04 15.33 0.18
CA GLY A 22 4.78 15.83 -0.97
C GLY A 22 4.02 15.84 -2.31
N ALA A 23 2.84 15.24 -2.40
CA ALA A 23 2.11 15.14 -3.67
C ALA A 23 1.10 16.27 -3.93
N ALA A 24 0.85 17.16 -2.96
CA ALA A 24 -0.17 18.21 -3.08
C ALA A 24 0.34 19.63 -2.81
N ILE A 25 1.63 19.82 -2.56
CA ILE A 25 2.18 21.13 -2.15
C ILE A 25 3.37 21.47 -3.07
N GLY A 26 3.34 22.63 -3.70
CA GLY A 26 4.31 23.08 -4.71
C GLY A 26 5.79 23.02 -4.28
N ASP A 27 6.67 23.15 -5.26
CA ASP A 27 8.12 22.92 -5.20
C ASP A 27 8.88 23.60 -4.05
N ASP A 28 8.36 24.67 -3.47
CA ASP A 28 9.01 25.42 -2.39
C ASP A 28 8.98 24.72 -1.02
N VAL A 29 8.07 23.77 -0.82
CA VAL A 29 7.94 23.00 0.46
C VAL A 29 8.82 21.75 0.45
N VAL A 30 9.19 21.25 -0.73
CA VAL A 30 10.03 20.05 -0.89
C VAL A 30 11.46 20.29 -0.42
N GLN A 31 11.96 21.52 -0.45
CA GLN A 31 13.33 21.86 -0.01
C GLN A 31 13.55 21.72 1.51
N GLY A 32 12.51 21.70 2.33
CA GLY A 32 12.60 21.52 3.78
C GLY A 32 12.57 20.06 4.27
N LEU A 33 12.32 19.09 3.40
CA LEU A 33 12.03 17.70 3.77
C LEU A 33 13.17 16.69 3.50
N VAL A 34 14.36 17.15 3.16
CA VAL A 34 15.50 16.31 2.72
C VAL A 34 16.46 15.79 3.82
N PRO A 35 16.22 15.85 5.14
CA PRO A 35 17.20 15.33 6.10
C PRO A 35 17.15 13.84 6.42
N CYS A 36 16.15 13.07 5.99
CA CYS A 36 16.00 11.68 6.47
C CYS A 36 16.89 10.63 5.77
N TRP A 37 17.73 11.02 4.80
CA TRP A 37 18.57 10.10 4.02
C TRP A 37 20.08 10.28 4.20
N ALA A 38 20.53 11.02 5.19
CA ALA A 38 21.93 11.37 5.41
C ALA A 38 22.80 10.24 6.04
N GLY A 39 22.48 8.97 5.80
CA GLY A 39 23.20 7.83 6.40
C GLY A 39 24.20 7.10 5.50
N ARG A 40 24.34 7.46 4.23
CA ARG A 40 25.32 6.83 3.31
C ARG A 40 25.94 7.83 2.36
N GLY A 41 27.06 8.42 2.78
CA GLY A 41 27.92 9.21 1.90
C GLY A 41 27.53 10.68 1.78
N GLU A 42 28.54 11.52 1.64
CA GLU A 42 28.43 12.96 1.52
C GLU A 42 27.49 13.37 0.37
N VAL A 43 26.40 14.05 0.71
CA VAL A 43 25.52 14.69 -0.26
C VAL A 43 26.21 15.98 -0.70
N THR A 44 26.94 15.94 -1.79
CA THR A 44 27.55 17.13 -2.38
C THR A 44 26.66 17.67 -3.50
N GLY A 45 25.92 18.74 -3.22
CA GLY A 45 25.27 19.61 -4.21
C GLY A 45 23.95 19.10 -4.83
N PRO A 46 23.15 19.99 -5.41
CA PRO A 46 21.78 19.72 -5.84
C PRO A 46 21.61 18.77 -7.04
N ASN A 47 22.67 18.29 -7.69
CA ASN A 47 22.53 17.64 -9.01
C ASN A 47 23.39 16.38 -9.27
N GLY A 48 23.85 15.60 -8.26
CA GLY A 48 24.73 14.60 -8.80
C GLY A 48 24.93 13.25 -8.14
N LEU A 49 25.12 13.15 -6.86
CA LEU A 49 25.67 11.89 -6.29
C LEU A 49 24.64 10.95 -5.67
N ALA A 50 23.55 11.47 -5.13
CA ALA A 50 22.54 10.62 -4.48
C ALA A 50 21.77 9.70 -5.45
N THR A 51 21.89 9.91 -6.76
CA THR A 51 21.15 9.14 -7.78
C THR A 51 22.02 8.22 -8.63
N ALA A 52 23.36 8.26 -8.49
CA ALA A 52 24.23 7.42 -9.30
C ALA A 52 23.93 5.92 -9.13
N PHE A 53 23.81 5.45 -7.89
CA PHE A 53 23.46 4.06 -7.58
C PHE A 53 22.09 3.66 -8.13
N LEU A 54 21.12 4.58 -8.16
CA LEU A 54 19.79 4.30 -8.74
C LEU A 54 19.88 4.08 -10.25
N LYS A 55 20.76 4.77 -10.95
CA LYS A 55 20.98 4.56 -12.39
C LYS A 55 21.58 3.19 -12.67
N GLU A 56 22.55 2.76 -11.86
CA GLU A 56 23.14 1.43 -11.95
C GLU A 56 22.12 0.33 -11.65
N ASP A 57 21.30 0.51 -10.61
CA ASP A 57 20.22 -0.43 -10.27
C ASP A 57 19.18 -0.52 -11.39
N LEU A 58 18.77 0.61 -11.98
CA LEU A 58 17.83 0.64 -13.10
C LEU A 58 18.43 -0.02 -14.35
N ALA A 59 19.71 0.20 -14.64
CA ALA A 59 20.41 -0.47 -15.74
C ALA A 59 20.45 -1.98 -15.53
N THR A 60 20.77 -2.43 -14.33
CA THR A 60 20.76 -3.84 -13.94
C THR A 60 19.38 -4.48 -14.09
N LEU A 61 18.33 -3.78 -13.68
CA LEU A 61 16.94 -4.24 -13.85
C LEU A 61 16.56 -4.34 -15.32
N ASN A 62 17.00 -3.38 -16.14
CA ASN A 62 16.76 -3.39 -17.58
C ASN A 62 17.48 -4.56 -18.27
N GLU A 63 18.75 -4.79 -17.95
CA GLU A 63 19.53 -5.92 -18.47
C GLU A 63 18.91 -7.28 -18.12
N LYS A 64 18.33 -7.39 -16.94
CA LYS A 64 17.61 -8.60 -16.47
C LYS A 64 16.20 -8.72 -17.02
N GLY A 65 15.71 -7.76 -17.81
CA GLY A 65 14.32 -7.73 -18.28
C GLY A 65 13.30 -7.54 -17.16
N LEU A 66 13.70 -6.99 -16.01
CA LEU A 66 12.88 -6.78 -14.83
C LEU A 66 12.41 -5.32 -14.68
N LEU A 67 12.94 -4.41 -15.50
CA LEU A 67 12.50 -3.01 -15.50
C LEU A 67 11.05 -2.94 -15.97
N ARG A 68 10.20 -2.33 -15.14
CA ARG A 68 8.78 -2.15 -15.44
C ARG A 68 8.49 -0.68 -15.72
N SER A 69 7.69 -0.43 -16.75
CA SER A 69 7.10 0.88 -17.01
C SER A 69 5.67 0.92 -16.46
N LEU A 70 5.20 2.13 -16.16
CA LEU A 70 3.82 2.38 -15.76
C LEU A 70 3.08 2.99 -16.96
N PRO A 71 2.38 2.19 -17.77
CA PRO A 71 1.61 2.73 -18.89
C PRO A 71 0.45 3.58 -18.35
N ALA A 72 0.28 4.79 -18.90
CA ALA A 72 -0.86 5.65 -18.60
C ALA A 72 -2.07 5.25 -19.45
N LEU A 73 -3.24 5.22 -18.84
CA LEU A 73 -4.52 5.06 -19.52
C LEU A 73 -5.21 6.43 -19.58
N ASP A 74 -5.65 6.83 -20.75
CA ASP A 74 -6.26 8.13 -21.02
C ASP A 74 -7.79 8.12 -20.83
N THR A 75 -8.34 7.07 -20.24
CA THR A 75 -9.79 6.86 -20.03
C THR A 75 -10.10 6.46 -18.60
N ALA A 76 -11.34 6.71 -18.18
CA ALA A 76 -11.85 6.15 -16.94
C ALA A 76 -11.80 4.59 -16.98
N PRO A 77 -11.77 3.94 -15.79
CA PRO A 77 -11.84 2.47 -15.72
C PRO A 77 -13.04 1.91 -16.50
N GLY A 78 -12.80 0.79 -17.16
CA GLY A 78 -13.79 0.07 -17.96
C GLY A 78 -13.10 -1.03 -18.77
N PRO A 79 -13.86 -1.87 -19.53
CA PRO A 79 -13.29 -2.96 -20.31
C PRO A 79 -12.43 -2.48 -21.49
N TRP A 80 -12.68 -1.27 -21.97
CA TRP A 80 -11.92 -0.64 -23.03
C TRP A 80 -11.24 0.62 -22.52
N ALA A 81 -9.97 0.77 -22.85
CA ALA A 81 -9.19 1.95 -22.53
C ALA A 81 -8.43 2.48 -23.74
N THR A 82 -7.93 3.70 -23.64
CA THR A 82 -6.95 4.25 -24.58
C THR A 82 -5.58 4.28 -23.90
N MET A 83 -4.58 3.74 -24.57
CA MET A 83 -3.20 3.70 -24.12
C MET A 83 -2.31 4.08 -25.31
N ASP A 84 -1.50 5.11 -25.18
CA ASP A 84 -0.66 5.65 -26.27
C ASP A 84 -1.46 5.93 -27.56
N GLY A 85 -2.65 6.51 -27.43
CA GLY A 85 -3.54 6.82 -28.52
C GLY A 85 -4.23 5.60 -29.19
N LYS A 86 -4.02 4.39 -28.67
CA LYS A 86 -4.62 3.16 -29.19
C LYS A 86 -5.69 2.63 -28.26
N ARG A 87 -6.80 2.20 -28.84
CA ARG A 87 -7.87 1.52 -28.09
C ARG A 87 -7.45 0.09 -27.76
N VAL A 88 -7.46 -0.27 -26.48
CA VAL A 88 -7.05 -1.58 -25.96
C VAL A 88 -8.17 -2.21 -25.13
N LEU A 89 -8.29 -3.53 -25.17
CA LEU A 89 -9.17 -4.30 -24.28
C LEU A 89 -8.37 -4.68 -23.02
N LEU A 90 -8.86 -4.29 -21.84
CA LEU A 90 -8.22 -4.55 -20.57
C LEU A 90 -8.67 -5.91 -20.00
N LEU A 91 -7.86 -6.95 -20.18
CA LEU A 91 -8.11 -8.27 -19.61
C LEU A 91 -7.46 -8.45 -18.21
N CYS A 92 -6.70 -7.47 -17.76
CA CYS A 92 -5.97 -7.50 -16.48
C CYS A 92 -6.59 -6.60 -15.40
N SER A 93 -7.77 -6.04 -15.64
CA SER A 93 -8.47 -5.20 -14.66
C SER A 93 -9.01 -6.03 -13.52
N ASN A 94 -8.95 -5.50 -12.30
CA ASN A 94 -9.59 -6.05 -11.10
C ASN A 94 -11.04 -5.55 -10.93
N ASP A 95 -11.53 -4.70 -11.81
CA ASP A 95 -12.90 -4.16 -11.80
C ASP A 95 -13.88 -5.15 -12.44
N TYR A 96 -13.98 -6.35 -11.86
CA TYR A 96 -14.76 -7.47 -12.41
C TYR A 96 -16.25 -7.18 -12.56
N LEU A 97 -16.79 -6.26 -11.77
CA LEU A 97 -18.20 -5.89 -11.75
C LEU A 97 -18.48 -4.54 -12.39
N ASP A 98 -17.47 -3.90 -12.99
CA ASP A 98 -17.55 -2.56 -13.59
C ASP A 98 -18.12 -1.49 -12.63
N LEU A 99 -17.74 -1.59 -11.35
CA LEU A 99 -18.24 -0.70 -10.30
C LEU A 99 -17.40 0.56 -10.14
N ALA A 100 -16.16 0.58 -10.59
CA ALA A 100 -15.27 1.73 -10.42
C ALA A 100 -15.82 3.01 -11.06
N SER A 101 -16.55 2.88 -12.19
CA SER A 101 -17.19 3.99 -12.91
C SER A 101 -18.71 4.03 -12.75
N HIS A 102 -19.30 3.17 -11.92
CA HIS A 102 -20.76 3.06 -11.79
C HIS A 102 -21.40 4.35 -11.27
N PRO A 103 -22.48 4.86 -11.90
CA PRO A 103 -23.06 6.15 -11.53
C PRO A 103 -23.47 6.27 -10.06
N SER A 104 -24.03 5.23 -9.47
CA SER A 104 -24.44 5.23 -8.06
C SER A 104 -23.24 5.29 -7.12
N VAL A 105 -22.11 4.63 -7.45
CA VAL A 105 -20.88 4.67 -6.66
C VAL A 105 -20.27 6.08 -6.72
N LYS A 106 -20.23 6.67 -7.91
CA LYS A 106 -19.75 8.06 -8.10
C LYS A 106 -20.61 9.06 -7.34
N ALA A 107 -21.93 8.95 -7.41
CA ALA A 107 -22.85 9.84 -6.69
C ALA A 107 -22.69 9.71 -5.17
N ALA A 108 -22.53 8.48 -4.65
CA ALA A 108 -22.27 8.25 -3.23
C ALA A 108 -20.94 8.85 -2.79
N ALA A 109 -19.89 8.72 -3.60
CA ALA A 109 -18.58 9.32 -3.33
C ALA A 109 -18.66 10.86 -3.30
N GLN A 110 -19.34 11.48 -4.26
CA GLN A 110 -19.56 12.93 -4.29
C GLN A 110 -20.30 13.42 -3.03
N ALA A 111 -21.39 12.75 -2.65
CA ALA A 111 -22.13 13.09 -1.43
C ALA A 111 -21.27 12.93 -0.15
N ALA A 112 -20.42 11.91 -0.12
CA ALA A 112 -19.51 11.71 0.99
C ALA A 112 -18.43 12.81 1.07
N ILE A 113 -17.90 13.25 -0.05
CA ILE A 113 -16.94 14.38 -0.11
C ILE A 113 -17.56 15.65 0.43
N GLU A 114 -18.80 15.98 0.08
CA GLU A 114 -19.50 17.17 0.60
C GLU A 114 -19.68 17.12 2.12
N THR A 115 -19.86 15.93 2.69
CA THR A 115 -20.13 15.77 4.12
C THR A 115 -18.83 15.61 4.93
N TRP A 116 -17.87 14.87 4.42
CA TRP A 116 -16.70 14.39 5.18
C TRP A 116 -15.36 14.95 4.65
N GLY A 117 -15.36 15.63 3.50
CA GLY A 117 -14.13 16.05 2.83
C GLY A 117 -13.41 14.92 2.09
N CYS A 118 -12.19 15.22 1.62
CA CYS A 118 -11.41 14.31 0.78
C CYS A 118 -10.48 13.37 1.57
N GLY A 119 -10.47 13.45 2.90
CA GLY A 119 -9.58 12.63 3.73
C GLY A 119 -9.89 12.73 5.21
N ALA A 120 -9.30 11.84 5.99
CA ALA A 120 -9.57 11.72 7.42
C ALA A 120 -8.81 12.72 8.30
N GLY A 121 -7.84 13.46 7.74
CA GLY A 121 -7.05 14.47 8.46
C GLY A 121 -6.08 13.93 9.50
N SER A 122 -6.11 12.62 9.82
CA SER A 122 -5.27 12.00 10.82
C SER A 122 -5.20 10.48 10.64
N ALA A 123 -4.28 9.82 11.34
CA ALA A 123 -4.27 8.37 11.45
C ALA A 123 -5.49 7.85 12.22
N ARG A 124 -5.99 6.66 11.86
CA ARG A 124 -7.20 6.07 12.45
C ARG A 124 -7.13 5.94 13.98
N LEU A 125 -5.97 5.60 14.52
CA LEU A 125 -5.76 5.45 15.98
C LEU A 125 -5.79 6.77 16.75
N ILE A 126 -5.67 7.91 16.08
CA ILE A 126 -5.64 9.23 16.73
C ILE A 126 -7.01 9.91 16.59
N ALA A 127 -7.29 10.48 15.42
CA ALA A 127 -8.53 11.22 15.15
C ALA A 127 -9.09 10.96 13.72
N GLY A 128 -8.48 10.03 12.97
CA GLY A 128 -8.84 9.75 11.57
C GLY A 128 -9.84 8.59 11.39
N SER A 129 -10.44 8.07 12.46
CA SER A 129 -11.50 7.07 12.36
C SER A 129 -12.87 7.75 12.34
N LEU A 130 -13.34 8.05 11.13
CA LEU A 130 -14.61 8.73 10.91
C LEU A 130 -15.79 7.74 10.84
N GLU A 131 -17.01 8.26 10.95
CA GLU A 131 -18.24 7.47 10.88
C GLU A 131 -18.36 6.59 9.61
N PRO A 132 -17.96 7.01 8.40
CA PRO A 132 -17.95 6.15 7.23
C PRO A 132 -17.11 4.89 7.38
N HIS A 133 -15.96 4.95 8.09
CA HIS A 133 -15.13 3.77 8.35
C HIS A 133 -15.88 2.75 9.20
N ARG A 134 -16.49 3.21 10.33
CA ARG A 134 -17.23 2.35 11.24
C ARG A 134 -18.44 1.71 10.55
N THR A 135 -19.23 2.51 9.85
CA THR A 135 -20.41 2.03 9.11
C THR A 135 -20.01 0.99 8.05
N LEU A 136 -18.90 1.20 7.33
CA LEU A 136 -18.42 0.24 6.33
C LEU A 136 -17.97 -1.07 6.99
N GLU A 137 -17.19 -1.00 8.08
CA GLU A 137 -16.74 -2.19 8.82
C GLU A 137 -17.92 -3.02 9.34
N GLU A 138 -18.93 -2.39 9.92
CA GLU A 138 -20.14 -3.07 10.36
C GLU A 138 -20.94 -3.72 9.21
N ARG A 139 -21.01 -3.04 8.06
CA ARG A 139 -21.68 -3.58 6.88
C ARG A 139 -20.91 -4.74 6.26
N LEU A 140 -19.59 -4.65 6.20
CA LEU A 140 -18.74 -5.73 5.71
C LEU A 140 -18.82 -6.96 6.61
N ALA A 141 -18.78 -6.78 7.94
CA ALA A 141 -18.92 -7.87 8.89
C ALA A 141 -20.26 -8.60 8.68
N ARG A 142 -21.37 -7.86 8.56
CA ARG A 142 -22.70 -8.46 8.28
C ARG A 142 -22.73 -9.16 6.92
N PHE A 143 -22.15 -8.56 5.88
CA PHE A 143 -22.14 -9.14 4.54
C PHE A 143 -21.35 -10.45 4.47
N LEU A 144 -20.23 -10.52 5.18
CA LEU A 144 -19.35 -11.70 5.22
C LEU A 144 -19.77 -12.72 6.28
N GLY A 145 -20.71 -12.39 7.17
CA GLY A 145 -21.12 -13.26 8.27
C GLY A 145 -20.05 -13.43 9.34
N THR A 146 -19.22 -12.41 9.57
CA THR A 146 -18.17 -12.38 10.60
C THR A 146 -18.59 -11.49 11.77
N GLU A 147 -17.96 -11.68 12.94
CA GLU A 147 -18.23 -10.85 14.12
C GLU A 147 -17.78 -9.40 13.93
N ALA A 148 -16.67 -9.20 13.22
CA ALA A 148 -16.11 -7.87 12.96
C ALA A 148 -15.38 -7.85 11.61
N ALA A 149 -15.12 -6.64 11.11
CA ALA A 149 -14.25 -6.36 9.99
C ALA A 149 -13.36 -5.16 10.32
N LEU A 150 -12.17 -5.13 9.77
CA LEU A 150 -11.23 -4.02 9.89
C LEU A 150 -10.83 -3.54 8.49
N LEU A 151 -11.01 -2.24 8.24
CA LEU A 151 -10.70 -1.61 6.97
C LEU A 151 -9.26 -1.13 6.92
N PHE A 152 -8.57 -1.45 5.84
CA PHE A 152 -7.24 -0.95 5.49
C PHE A 152 -7.30 -0.12 4.20
N GLY A 153 -6.32 0.78 4.00
CA GLY A 153 -6.22 1.61 2.82
C GLY A 153 -5.86 0.85 1.53
N SER A 154 -5.38 -0.38 1.65
CA SER A 154 -5.12 -1.28 0.52
C SER A 154 -5.05 -2.73 0.99
N GLY A 155 -5.21 -3.69 0.05
CA GLY A 155 -5.00 -5.12 0.33
C GLY A 155 -3.55 -5.44 0.73
N TYR A 156 -2.59 -4.67 0.23
CA TYR A 156 -1.20 -4.77 0.65
C TYR A 156 -1.06 -4.51 2.16
N MET A 157 -1.60 -3.39 2.64
CA MET A 157 -1.60 -3.03 4.06
C MET A 157 -2.38 -4.04 4.91
N ALA A 158 -3.49 -4.57 4.39
CA ALA A 158 -4.27 -5.59 5.08
C ALA A 158 -3.46 -6.87 5.30
N ASN A 159 -2.74 -7.35 4.29
CA ASN A 159 -1.88 -8.53 4.42
C ASN A 159 -0.72 -8.28 5.40
N LEU A 160 -0.04 -7.13 5.31
CA LEU A 160 1.01 -6.78 6.28
C LEU A 160 0.47 -6.76 7.71
N GLY A 161 -0.64 -6.03 7.92
CA GLY A 161 -1.23 -5.86 9.24
C GLY A 161 -1.75 -7.16 9.82
N ALA A 162 -2.48 -7.96 9.04
CA ALA A 162 -3.05 -9.22 9.49
C ALA A 162 -1.96 -10.25 9.83
N ILE A 163 -1.01 -10.49 8.94
CA ILE A 163 0.02 -11.52 9.14
C ILE A 163 0.91 -11.16 10.34
N SER A 164 1.37 -9.90 10.45
CA SER A 164 2.22 -9.48 11.56
C SER A 164 1.47 -9.40 12.90
N ALA A 165 0.15 -9.32 12.90
CA ALA A 165 -0.66 -9.35 14.12
C ALA A 165 -0.96 -10.79 14.59
N LEU A 166 -1.02 -11.76 13.67
CA LEU A 166 -1.42 -13.14 13.96
C LEU A 166 -0.22 -14.07 14.20
N ALA A 167 0.96 -13.74 13.69
CA ALA A 167 2.16 -14.54 13.84
C ALA A 167 3.34 -13.65 14.28
N GLY A 168 4.24 -14.24 15.10
CA GLY A 168 5.41 -13.55 15.66
C GLY A 168 6.59 -14.47 15.91
N PRO A 169 7.63 -13.96 16.60
CA PRO A 169 8.77 -14.78 17.00
C PRO A 169 8.33 -16.02 17.79
N GLY A 170 8.72 -17.20 17.34
CA GLY A 170 8.32 -18.49 17.93
C GLY A 170 7.25 -19.23 17.13
N ASP A 171 6.53 -18.55 16.25
CA ASP A 171 5.55 -19.17 15.36
C ASP A 171 6.19 -19.62 14.04
N ALA A 172 5.46 -20.45 13.29
CA ALA A 172 5.83 -20.89 11.95
C ALA A 172 4.73 -20.49 10.96
N ILE A 173 5.16 -19.96 9.79
CA ILE A 173 4.28 -19.63 8.68
C ILE A 173 4.67 -20.51 7.49
N PHE A 174 3.71 -21.23 6.92
CA PHE A 174 3.87 -21.96 5.68
C PHE A 174 3.36 -21.09 4.52
N SER A 175 4.26 -20.75 3.61
CA SER A 175 3.98 -19.80 2.52
C SER A 175 4.18 -20.47 1.17
N ASP A 176 3.16 -20.42 0.31
CA ASP A 176 3.30 -20.84 -1.08
C ASP A 176 4.32 -19.97 -1.81
N GLN A 177 5.18 -20.58 -2.64
CA GLN A 177 6.25 -19.87 -3.36
C GLN A 177 5.76 -18.77 -4.33
N LEU A 178 4.49 -18.85 -4.79
CA LEU A 178 3.89 -17.87 -5.69
C LEU A 178 2.93 -16.90 -4.97
N ASN A 179 3.01 -16.82 -3.65
CA ASN A 179 2.24 -15.83 -2.90
C ASN A 179 2.53 -14.40 -3.38
N HIS A 180 1.50 -13.56 -3.30
CA HIS A 180 1.64 -12.14 -3.60
C HIS A 180 2.70 -11.49 -2.70
N ALA A 181 3.43 -10.50 -3.23
CA ALA A 181 4.53 -9.81 -2.53
C ALA A 181 4.12 -9.29 -1.13
N SER A 182 2.90 -8.77 -0.97
CA SER A 182 2.40 -8.31 0.33
C SER A 182 2.30 -9.41 1.40
N ILE A 183 2.04 -10.65 1.01
CA ILE A 183 2.03 -11.80 1.92
C ILE A 183 3.47 -12.14 2.31
N VAL A 184 4.38 -12.18 1.34
CA VAL A 184 5.81 -12.40 1.59
C VAL A 184 6.37 -11.35 2.54
N ASP A 185 6.04 -10.08 2.33
CA ASP A 185 6.50 -8.97 3.18
C ASP A 185 5.84 -9.00 4.56
N GLY A 186 4.57 -9.37 4.65
CA GLY A 186 3.89 -9.63 5.93
C GLY A 186 4.55 -10.75 6.73
N CYS A 187 4.91 -11.84 6.07
CA CYS A 187 5.66 -12.94 6.68
C CYS A 187 7.02 -12.48 7.23
N ARG A 188 7.76 -11.68 6.45
CA ARG A 188 9.05 -11.12 6.90
C ARG A 188 8.88 -10.20 8.09
N LEU A 189 7.86 -9.33 8.05
CA LEU A 189 7.58 -8.37 9.11
C LEU A 189 7.17 -9.04 10.42
N SER A 190 6.49 -10.18 10.38
CA SER A 190 6.03 -10.90 11.56
C SER A 190 7.17 -11.40 12.45
N GLY A 191 8.36 -11.65 11.88
CA GLY A 191 9.49 -12.26 12.59
C GLY A 191 9.30 -13.75 12.88
N ALA A 192 8.23 -14.38 12.39
CA ALA A 192 8.01 -15.82 12.49
C ALA A 192 8.97 -16.60 11.57
N ARG A 193 9.12 -17.89 11.82
CA ARG A 193 9.87 -18.77 10.92
C ARG A 193 9.03 -19.06 9.68
N VAL A 194 9.53 -18.66 8.49
CA VAL A 194 8.81 -18.85 7.22
C VAL A 194 9.34 -20.10 6.52
N HIS A 195 8.43 -21.02 6.21
CA HIS A 195 8.67 -22.21 5.41
C HIS A 195 7.99 -22.02 4.06
N VAL A 196 8.81 -21.89 2.99
CA VAL A 196 8.28 -21.74 1.64
C VAL A 196 8.17 -23.12 1.01
N TYR A 197 7.00 -23.45 0.46
CA TYR A 197 6.75 -24.72 -0.24
C TYR A 197 6.40 -24.48 -1.73
N PRO A 198 6.64 -25.46 -2.61
CA PRO A 198 6.33 -25.35 -4.03
C PRO A 198 4.84 -25.10 -4.26
N HIS A 199 4.52 -24.34 -5.31
CA HIS A 199 3.14 -23.93 -5.59
C HIS A 199 2.19 -25.13 -5.66
N ARG A 200 1.17 -25.12 -4.79
CA ARG A 200 0.12 -26.15 -4.68
C ARG A 200 0.63 -27.55 -4.36
N ASP A 201 1.83 -27.70 -3.86
CA ASP A 201 2.39 -28.98 -3.46
C ASP A 201 2.01 -29.28 -2.01
N ILE A 202 0.94 -30.08 -1.84
CA ILE A 202 0.41 -30.47 -0.52
C ILE A 202 1.30 -31.51 0.15
N GLU A 203 2.06 -32.31 -0.63
CA GLU A 203 2.96 -33.31 -0.07
C GLU A 203 4.21 -32.67 0.53
N ALA A 204 4.63 -31.52 -0.03
CA ALA A 204 5.73 -30.74 0.53
C ALA A 204 5.33 -29.90 1.75
N LEU A 205 4.04 -29.63 1.95
CA LEU A 205 3.48 -28.89 3.08
C LEU A 205 3.35 -29.80 4.31
#